data_94341a8de25f989607cb3d1e7ed641c9
#
_entry.id   94341a8de25f989607cb3d1e7ed641c9
#
_cell.length_a   1.000
_cell.length_b   1.000
_cell.length_c   1.000
_cell.angle_alpha   90.00
_cell.angle_beta   90.00
_cell.angle_gamma   90.00
#
_symmetry.space_group_name_H-M   'P 1'
#
loop_
_entity.id
_entity.type
_entity.pdbx_description
1 polymer ?
#
loop_
_entity_poly.entity_id
_entity_poly.type
_entity_poly.pdbx_seq_one_letter_code
_entity_poly.pdbx_strand_id
1 'polypeptide(L)'
;VIDGYIYPTEVKVGSTYTNLGAEAFNNLDPSVVESISILKDASAAVYGARAANGVILVTTKKGKLGAPKISYNGTFGITDEVSRPKMLNAYEYGKLWNAVRMADPTETSIDPLRAIFQQDELNAMKSLHYDLLDKYWESALTQQHSVNLSGATEKASYFAGISYFDQDGNLGKLDYNRWNYRAGVDVKISKWIKANVQVSGDYGKKNTPLNQVGGSSAEKDYNTLLTHPYYIPEYVGEYAVAAYGPTNSSVSNIQNYNFNVLQNNGDYKRNMTSNMNINAGLEYDFGWNKWLKGLKLKFTYSKSVNTNKTNDYGTSYNLYYLETRSGSGEHLYTPIEGADNSAFENTSFYLANSGKPVVNSSTSDITGYLSRSMTRSDNYQMNFTAAYNRDFGLHSVGGLFSIEKSESETEYLYGMVTNPYEFTTGQSNSVDWNSTPSTEFTRFESGNLSYICLLYTSDAADERS
;
A
#
# COMPACT_ATOMS: atom_id res chain seq x y z
N VAL A 1 7.68 -17.53 -7.23
CA VAL A 1 8.61 -18.38 -6.47
C VAL A 1 9.89 -17.60 -6.20
N ILE A 2 10.32 -17.50 -4.96
CA ILE A 2 11.57 -16.84 -4.58
C ILE A 2 12.44 -17.86 -3.85
N ASP A 3 13.63 -18.13 -4.39
CA ASP A 3 14.60 -19.11 -3.85
C ASP A 3 13.99 -20.49 -3.54
N GLY A 4 13.00 -20.91 -4.33
CA GLY A 4 12.34 -22.23 -4.21
C GLY A 4 11.11 -22.24 -3.29
N TYR A 5 10.77 -21.15 -2.61
CA TYR A 5 9.52 -21.03 -1.86
C TYR A 5 8.39 -20.54 -2.79
N ILE A 6 7.27 -21.26 -2.76
CA ILE A 6 6.08 -20.93 -3.55
C ILE A 6 5.14 -20.10 -2.67
N TYR A 7 5.07 -18.80 -2.90
CA TYR A 7 4.19 -17.90 -2.17
C TYR A 7 2.71 -18.16 -2.51
N PRO A 8 1.82 -18.11 -1.54
CA PRO A 8 0.37 -18.13 -1.80
C PRO A 8 -0.05 -16.91 -2.63
N THR A 9 -0.86 -17.15 -3.68
CA THR A 9 -1.37 -16.09 -4.56
C THR A 9 -2.76 -15.62 -4.17
N GLU A 10 -3.49 -16.41 -3.38
CA GLU A 10 -4.83 -16.08 -2.91
C GLU A 10 -4.96 -16.42 -1.43
N VAL A 11 -4.80 -15.42 -0.59
CA VAL A 11 -5.03 -15.52 0.85
C VAL A 11 -6.24 -14.67 1.21
N LYS A 12 -7.24 -15.30 1.82
CA LYS A 12 -8.45 -14.62 2.25
C LYS A 12 -8.18 -13.82 3.52
N VAL A 13 -8.45 -12.52 3.48
CA VAL A 13 -8.32 -11.60 4.61
C VAL A 13 -9.65 -10.87 4.76
N GLY A 14 -10.41 -11.20 5.79
CA GLY A 14 -11.76 -10.69 5.93
C GLY A 14 -12.64 -11.04 4.71
N SER A 15 -13.16 -10.02 4.02
CA SER A 15 -13.94 -10.17 2.78
C SER A 15 -13.10 -10.10 1.49
N THR A 16 -11.80 -9.84 1.57
CA THR A 16 -10.91 -9.62 0.41
C THR A 16 -9.89 -10.73 0.24
N TYR A 17 -9.33 -10.86 -0.96
CA TYR A 17 -8.22 -11.75 -1.25
C TYR A 17 -6.94 -10.93 -1.45
N THR A 18 -5.85 -11.38 -0.85
CA THR A 18 -4.53 -10.75 -0.95
C THR A 18 -3.54 -11.68 -1.64
N ASN A 19 -2.72 -11.13 -2.52
CA ASN A 19 -1.65 -11.86 -3.20
C ASN A 19 -0.32 -11.65 -2.47
N LEU A 20 0.00 -12.52 -1.53
CA LEU A 20 1.25 -12.46 -0.77
C LEU A 20 2.50 -12.64 -1.65
N GLY A 21 2.36 -13.34 -2.79
CA GLY A 21 3.45 -13.50 -3.74
C GLY A 21 3.82 -12.19 -4.44
N ALA A 22 2.82 -11.40 -4.81
CA ALA A 22 3.03 -10.08 -5.39
C ALA A 22 3.65 -9.11 -4.36
N GLU A 23 3.17 -9.12 -3.14
CA GLU A 23 3.74 -8.30 -2.05
C GLU A 23 5.20 -8.66 -1.79
N ALA A 24 5.51 -9.95 -1.66
CA ALA A 24 6.89 -10.41 -1.44
C ALA A 24 7.81 -10.03 -2.59
N PHE A 25 7.34 -10.07 -3.84
CA PHE A 25 8.10 -9.65 -5.01
C PHE A 25 8.34 -8.13 -5.02
N ASN A 26 7.30 -7.34 -4.77
CA ASN A 26 7.40 -5.88 -4.75
C ASN A 26 8.25 -5.36 -3.59
N ASN A 27 8.29 -6.10 -2.48
CA ASN A 27 9.09 -5.75 -1.30
C ASN A 27 10.54 -6.20 -1.40
N LEU A 28 10.89 -7.02 -2.39
CA LEU A 28 12.26 -7.50 -2.56
C LEU A 28 13.18 -6.36 -3.01
N ASP A 29 14.32 -6.22 -2.34
CA ASP A 29 15.36 -5.29 -2.76
C ASP A 29 15.97 -5.75 -4.11
N PRO A 30 15.91 -4.94 -5.18
CA PRO A 30 16.49 -5.31 -6.48
C PRO A 30 17.99 -5.62 -6.41
N SER A 31 18.73 -5.03 -5.47
CA SER A 31 20.17 -5.23 -5.34
C SER A 31 20.56 -6.67 -4.97
N VAL A 32 19.63 -7.43 -4.37
CA VAL A 32 19.86 -8.83 -3.98
C VAL A 32 19.44 -9.84 -5.06
N VAL A 33 18.79 -9.41 -6.12
CA VAL A 33 18.32 -10.28 -7.19
C VAL A 33 19.49 -10.66 -8.10
N GLU A 34 19.66 -11.96 -8.37
CA GLU A 34 20.62 -12.48 -9.35
C GLU A 34 19.95 -12.67 -10.71
N SER A 35 18.77 -13.29 -10.74
CA SER A 35 18.01 -13.54 -11.97
C SER A 35 16.51 -13.60 -11.71
N ILE A 36 15.75 -13.24 -12.76
CA ILE A 36 14.32 -13.43 -12.83
C ILE A 36 14.03 -14.23 -14.10
N SER A 37 13.33 -15.35 -13.95
CA SER A 37 12.90 -16.20 -15.07
C SER A 37 11.38 -16.35 -15.05
N ILE A 38 10.77 -16.22 -16.23
CA ILE A 38 9.33 -16.42 -16.40
C ILE A 38 9.14 -17.79 -17.06
N LEU A 39 8.60 -18.74 -16.32
CA LEU A 39 8.31 -20.07 -16.80
C LEU A 39 6.86 -20.11 -17.29
N LYS A 40 6.67 -20.53 -18.52
CA LYS A 40 5.37 -20.74 -19.16
C LYS A 40 5.27 -22.18 -19.64
N ASP A 41 4.06 -22.64 -19.87
CA ASP A 41 3.79 -23.96 -20.44
C ASP A 41 4.33 -25.14 -19.59
N ALA A 42 4.85 -26.17 -20.23
CA ALA A 42 5.33 -27.39 -19.59
C ALA A 42 6.46 -27.16 -18.58
N SER A 43 7.26 -26.11 -18.74
CA SER A 43 8.34 -25.80 -17.79
C SER A 43 7.85 -25.37 -16.40
N ALA A 44 6.62 -24.86 -16.31
CA ALA A 44 5.97 -24.50 -15.06
C ALA A 44 5.40 -25.72 -14.33
N ALA A 45 5.19 -26.84 -14.99
CA ALA A 45 4.55 -28.06 -14.43
C ALA A 45 5.31 -28.65 -13.24
N VAL A 46 6.62 -28.41 -13.14
CA VAL A 46 7.45 -28.83 -11.98
C VAL A 46 6.99 -28.19 -10.68
N TYR A 47 6.27 -27.07 -10.75
CA TYR A 47 5.71 -26.35 -9.59
C TYR A 47 4.27 -26.74 -9.28
N GLY A 48 3.75 -27.79 -9.92
CA GLY A 48 2.43 -28.38 -9.66
C GLY A 48 1.26 -27.56 -10.21
N ALA A 49 0.05 -27.90 -9.78
CA ALA A 49 -1.20 -27.31 -10.28
C ALA A 49 -1.30 -25.79 -10.05
N ARG A 50 -0.63 -25.28 -9.04
CA ARG A 50 -0.59 -23.81 -8.74
C ARG A 50 0.14 -23.01 -9.82
N ALA A 51 0.90 -23.66 -10.66
CA ALA A 51 1.67 -23.06 -11.75
C ALA A 51 0.94 -23.03 -13.11
N ALA A 52 -0.37 -23.36 -13.14
CA ALA A 52 -1.16 -23.42 -14.37
C ALA A 52 -1.14 -22.12 -15.20
N ASN A 53 -1.00 -20.98 -14.55
CA ASN A 53 -0.89 -19.66 -15.19
C ASN A 53 0.56 -19.18 -15.41
N GLY A 54 1.55 -20.09 -15.23
CA GLY A 54 2.97 -19.77 -15.28
C GLY A 54 3.56 -19.44 -13.91
N VAL A 55 4.90 -19.28 -13.88
CA VAL A 55 5.68 -19.04 -12.66
C VAL A 55 6.71 -17.94 -12.93
N ILE A 56 6.75 -16.95 -12.04
CA ILE A 56 7.89 -16.03 -11.95
C ILE A 56 8.86 -16.60 -10.91
N LEU A 57 10.02 -17.04 -11.40
CA LEU A 57 11.09 -17.59 -10.59
C LEU A 57 12.14 -16.51 -10.32
N VAL A 58 12.31 -16.13 -9.08
CA VAL A 58 13.34 -15.19 -8.65
C VAL A 58 14.43 -15.95 -7.93
N THR A 59 15.65 -15.78 -8.39
CA THR A 59 16.85 -16.31 -7.73
C THR A 59 17.64 -15.15 -7.15
N THR A 60 17.98 -15.25 -5.89
CA THR A 60 18.75 -14.20 -5.22
C THR A 60 20.24 -14.51 -5.20
N LYS A 61 21.06 -13.46 -5.15
CA LYS A 61 22.53 -13.55 -5.13
C LYS A 61 23.03 -14.41 -3.98
N LYS A 62 23.96 -15.29 -4.29
CA LYS A 62 24.69 -16.13 -3.35
C LYS A 62 26.18 -15.78 -3.34
N GLY A 63 26.91 -16.21 -2.32
CA GLY A 63 28.36 -16.03 -2.26
C GLY A 63 29.06 -16.77 -3.40
N LYS A 64 30.05 -16.11 -4.02
CA LYS A 64 30.96 -16.71 -5.01
C LYS A 64 32.29 -17.02 -4.36
N LEU A 65 32.98 -18.08 -4.84
CA LEU A 65 34.26 -18.52 -4.32
C LEU A 65 35.28 -17.36 -4.32
N GLY A 66 35.92 -17.12 -3.20
CA GLY A 66 36.90 -16.06 -2.99
C GLY A 66 36.72 -15.34 -1.65
N ALA A 67 37.49 -14.27 -1.46
CA ALA A 67 37.41 -13.44 -0.28
C ALA A 67 35.99 -12.82 -0.12
N PRO A 68 35.54 -12.57 1.13
CA PRO A 68 34.28 -11.89 1.39
C PRO A 68 34.22 -10.54 0.67
N LYS A 69 33.09 -10.28 0.03
CA LYS A 69 32.81 -9.00 -0.63
C LYS A 69 31.72 -8.26 0.13
N ILE A 70 32.01 -7.04 0.49
CA ILE A 70 31.03 -6.10 1.03
C ILE A 70 30.70 -5.11 -0.07
N SER A 71 29.42 -4.85 -0.30
CA SER A 71 28.95 -3.83 -1.21
C SER A 71 27.92 -2.92 -0.53
N TYR A 72 28.08 -1.64 -0.76
CA TYR A 72 27.07 -0.64 -0.41
C TYR A 72 26.50 -0.07 -1.71
N ASN A 73 25.19 0.12 -1.72
CA ASN A 73 24.47 0.77 -2.80
C ASN A 73 23.51 1.81 -2.19
N GLY A 74 23.61 3.05 -2.66
CA GLY A 74 22.73 4.15 -2.26
C GLY A 74 22.05 4.73 -3.48
N THR A 75 20.74 4.94 -3.39
CA THR A 75 19.93 5.56 -4.43
C THR A 75 19.12 6.69 -3.81
N PHE A 76 19.12 7.85 -4.47
CA PHE A 76 18.32 9.00 -4.11
C PHE A 76 17.48 9.40 -5.32
N GLY A 77 16.24 9.74 -5.09
CA GLY A 77 15.31 10.22 -6.10
C GLY A 77 14.45 11.34 -5.56
N ILE A 78 14.06 12.25 -6.44
CA ILE A 78 13.06 13.27 -6.16
C ILE A 78 11.90 13.02 -7.11
N THR A 79 10.70 12.98 -6.54
CA THR A 79 9.45 12.86 -7.29
C THR A 79 8.72 14.19 -7.21
N ASP A 80 8.38 14.73 -8.36
CA ASP A 80 7.64 15.98 -8.48
C ASP A 80 6.70 15.92 -9.68
N GLU A 81 5.74 16.85 -9.76
CA GLU A 81 4.88 16.96 -10.92
C GLU A 81 5.65 17.47 -12.15
N VAL A 82 5.39 16.88 -13.30
CA VAL A 82 6.00 17.31 -14.57
C VAL A 82 5.28 18.52 -15.13
N SER A 83 3.98 18.60 -14.93
CA SER A 83 3.12 19.71 -15.37
C SER A 83 1.84 19.74 -14.57
N ARG A 84 1.31 20.93 -14.37
CA ARG A 84 0.01 21.17 -13.71
C ARG A 84 -0.93 21.83 -14.68
N PRO A 85 -2.20 21.39 -14.81
CA PRO A 85 -3.20 22.09 -15.58
C PRO A 85 -3.44 23.50 -15.01
N LYS A 86 -3.51 24.50 -15.89
CA LYS A 86 -3.83 25.86 -15.47
C LYS A 86 -5.33 25.96 -15.18
N MET A 87 -5.65 26.26 -13.94
CA MET A 87 -7.03 26.50 -13.51
C MET A 87 -7.42 27.97 -13.66
N LEU A 88 -8.72 28.24 -13.71
CA LEU A 88 -9.25 29.59 -13.71
C LEU A 88 -9.00 30.24 -12.34
N ASN A 89 -8.60 31.50 -12.32
CA ASN A 89 -8.61 32.25 -11.07
C ASN A 89 -10.02 32.53 -10.58
N ALA A 90 -10.18 33.00 -9.34
CA ALA A 90 -11.49 33.24 -8.75
C ALA A 90 -12.39 34.14 -9.61
N TYR A 91 -11.84 35.25 -10.14
CA TYR A 91 -12.59 36.19 -10.97
C TYR A 91 -13.02 35.57 -12.33
N GLU A 92 -12.11 34.86 -12.99
CA GLU A 92 -12.42 34.15 -14.24
C GLU A 92 -13.49 33.08 -14.02
N TYR A 93 -13.39 32.33 -12.92
CA TYR A 93 -14.40 31.37 -12.52
C TYR A 93 -15.77 32.01 -12.31
N GLY A 94 -15.84 33.11 -11.54
CA GLY A 94 -17.08 33.81 -11.29
C GLY A 94 -17.75 34.35 -12.57
N LYS A 95 -16.95 34.84 -13.50
CA LYS A 95 -17.43 35.26 -14.82
C LYS A 95 -17.98 34.09 -15.65
N LEU A 96 -17.26 32.98 -15.67
CA LEU A 96 -17.68 31.76 -16.37
C LEU A 96 -18.97 31.22 -15.76
N TRP A 97 -19.06 31.15 -14.44
CA TRP A 97 -20.25 30.75 -13.70
C TRP A 97 -21.46 31.58 -14.11
N ASN A 98 -21.32 32.90 -14.05
CA ASN A 98 -22.39 33.81 -14.45
C ASN A 98 -22.83 33.60 -15.91
N ALA A 99 -21.88 33.42 -16.82
CA ALA A 99 -22.16 33.20 -18.23
C ALA A 99 -22.94 31.88 -18.47
N VAL A 100 -22.53 30.81 -17.79
CA VAL A 100 -23.21 29.50 -17.88
C VAL A 100 -24.62 29.58 -17.31
N ARG A 101 -24.81 30.19 -16.15
CA ARG A 101 -26.10 30.34 -15.48
C ARG A 101 -27.07 31.20 -16.32
N MET A 102 -26.59 32.30 -16.90
CA MET A 102 -27.42 33.18 -17.76
C MET A 102 -27.76 32.54 -19.12
N ALA A 103 -26.97 31.57 -19.57
CA ALA A 103 -27.24 30.87 -20.83
C ALA A 103 -28.13 29.64 -20.69
N ASP A 104 -28.47 29.22 -19.48
CA ASP A 104 -29.30 28.04 -19.25
C ASP A 104 -30.80 28.37 -19.53
N PRO A 105 -31.40 27.86 -20.58
CA PRO A 105 -32.80 28.16 -20.95
C PRO A 105 -33.82 27.42 -20.05
N THR A 106 -33.37 26.48 -19.23
CA THR A 106 -34.25 25.65 -18.39
C THR A 106 -34.53 26.26 -17.03
N GLU A 107 -33.71 27.20 -16.58
CA GLU A 107 -33.87 27.88 -15.31
C GLU A 107 -34.76 29.13 -15.41
N THR A 108 -36.05 28.95 -15.61
CA THR A 108 -37.02 30.06 -15.73
C THR A 108 -37.41 30.71 -14.39
N SER A 109 -36.97 30.18 -13.25
CA SER A 109 -37.32 30.63 -11.91
C SER A 109 -36.17 31.17 -11.09
N ILE A 110 -35.01 31.45 -11.68
CA ILE A 110 -33.85 31.91 -10.92
C ILE A 110 -34.04 33.38 -10.59
N ASP A 111 -34.03 33.67 -9.29
CA ASP A 111 -33.76 35.03 -8.81
C ASP A 111 -32.31 35.40 -9.23
N PRO A 112 -32.15 36.35 -10.18
CA PRO A 112 -30.82 36.69 -10.67
C PRO A 112 -29.85 37.12 -9.56
N LEU A 113 -30.38 37.63 -8.44
CA LEU A 113 -29.60 38.05 -7.26
C LEU A 113 -29.03 36.85 -6.50
N ARG A 114 -29.59 35.67 -6.68
CA ARG A 114 -29.20 34.46 -5.95
C ARG A 114 -28.44 33.43 -6.81
N ALA A 115 -28.59 33.52 -8.13
CA ALA A 115 -27.99 32.52 -9.02
C ALA A 115 -26.63 32.87 -9.57
N ILE A 116 -26.27 34.15 -9.57
CA ILE A 116 -25.05 34.67 -10.16
C ILE A 116 -24.25 35.51 -9.14
N PHE A 117 -22.96 35.52 -9.30
CA PHE A 117 -22.08 36.42 -8.54
C PHE A 117 -22.35 37.89 -8.96
N GLN A 118 -22.62 38.74 -7.99
CA GLN A 118 -22.88 40.16 -8.26
C GLN A 118 -21.54 40.89 -8.50
N GLN A 119 -21.64 42.17 -8.95
CA GLN A 119 -20.47 42.95 -9.36
C GLN A 119 -19.49 43.19 -8.19
N ASP A 120 -20.00 43.37 -6.97
CA ASP A 120 -19.19 43.50 -5.75
C ASP A 120 -18.44 42.23 -5.41
N GLU A 121 -19.07 41.04 -5.54
CA GLU A 121 -18.47 39.74 -5.38
C GLU A 121 -17.36 39.52 -6.41
N LEU A 122 -17.65 39.78 -7.70
CA LEU A 122 -16.65 39.69 -8.76
C LEU A 122 -15.45 40.61 -8.53
N ASN A 123 -15.68 41.80 -7.94
CA ASN A 123 -14.58 42.71 -7.60
C ASN A 123 -13.73 42.16 -6.45
N ALA A 124 -14.35 41.57 -5.42
CA ALA A 124 -13.64 40.89 -4.34
C ALA A 124 -12.82 39.69 -4.83
N MET A 125 -13.39 38.89 -5.75
CA MET A 125 -12.72 37.74 -6.35
C MET A 125 -11.42 38.07 -7.08
N LYS A 126 -11.19 39.31 -7.51
CA LYS A 126 -9.93 39.73 -8.14
C LYS A 126 -8.73 39.64 -7.23
N SER A 127 -8.95 39.74 -5.92
CA SER A 127 -7.89 39.67 -4.90
C SER A 127 -7.80 38.33 -4.18
N LEU A 128 -8.74 37.42 -4.42
CA LEU A 128 -8.78 36.11 -3.79
C LEU A 128 -8.00 35.07 -4.59
N HIS A 129 -7.09 34.37 -3.93
CA HIS A 129 -6.26 33.34 -4.56
C HIS A 129 -5.88 32.26 -3.54
N TYR A 130 -6.79 31.35 -3.28
CA TYR A 130 -6.58 30.25 -2.37
C TYR A 130 -6.28 28.97 -3.16
N ASP A 131 -5.05 28.87 -3.69
CA ASP A 131 -4.58 27.65 -4.36
C ASP A 131 -4.08 26.65 -3.33
N LEU A 132 -4.96 25.70 -2.97
CA LEU A 132 -4.62 24.70 -1.96
C LEU A 132 -3.63 23.68 -2.49
N LEU A 133 -3.66 23.37 -3.78
CA LEU A 133 -2.71 22.42 -4.33
C LEU A 133 -1.29 22.99 -4.30
N ASP A 134 -1.12 24.28 -4.65
CA ASP A 134 0.18 24.94 -4.57
C ASP A 134 0.69 25.03 -3.14
N LYS A 135 -0.21 25.26 -2.20
CA LYS A 135 0.11 25.36 -0.77
C LYS A 135 0.61 24.06 -0.15
N TYR A 136 0.06 22.91 -0.55
CA TYR A 136 0.30 21.61 0.10
C TYR A 136 1.12 20.64 -0.74
N TRP A 137 1.39 20.97 -1.98
CA TRP A 137 2.25 20.14 -2.82
C TRP A 137 3.73 20.36 -2.47
N GLU A 138 4.42 19.26 -2.21
CA GLU A 138 5.86 19.27 -1.92
C GLU A 138 6.57 18.25 -2.80
N SER A 139 7.79 18.55 -3.21
CA SER A 139 8.65 17.59 -3.88
C SER A 139 9.00 16.47 -2.91
N ALA A 140 8.71 15.23 -3.26
CA ALA A 140 8.92 14.07 -2.41
C ALA A 140 10.31 13.47 -2.59
N LEU A 141 11.01 13.25 -1.48
CA LEU A 141 12.30 12.56 -1.46
C LEU A 141 12.08 11.04 -1.37
N THR A 142 12.83 10.30 -2.15
CA THR A 142 12.96 8.86 -2.03
C THR A 142 14.44 8.51 -1.83
N GLN A 143 14.73 7.67 -0.85
CA GLN A 143 16.09 7.18 -0.61
C GLN A 143 16.10 5.68 -0.33
N GLN A 144 17.11 5.01 -0.82
CA GLN A 144 17.35 3.61 -0.56
C GLN A 144 18.83 3.37 -0.28
N HIS A 145 19.11 2.64 0.77
CA HIS A 145 20.45 2.24 1.19
C HIS A 145 20.50 0.74 1.37
N SER A 146 21.47 0.08 0.78
CA SER A 146 21.65 -1.36 0.97
C SER A 146 23.11 -1.72 1.22
N VAL A 147 23.33 -2.60 2.19
CA VAL A 147 24.63 -3.18 2.50
C VAL A 147 24.51 -4.69 2.35
N ASN A 148 25.38 -5.27 1.52
CA ASN A 148 25.40 -6.69 1.26
C ASN A 148 26.80 -7.26 1.48
N LEU A 149 26.86 -8.37 2.19
CA LEU A 149 28.05 -9.19 2.41
C LEU A 149 27.84 -10.54 1.73
N SER A 150 28.79 -11.00 0.95
CA SER A 150 28.75 -12.35 0.36
C SER A 150 30.15 -12.92 0.21
N GLY A 151 30.26 -14.24 0.31
CA GLY A 151 31.51 -14.95 0.11
C GLY A 151 31.29 -16.46 0.07
N ALA A 152 32.28 -17.19 -0.45
CA ALA A 152 32.25 -18.63 -0.42
C ALA A 152 33.66 -19.22 -0.24
N THR A 153 33.67 -20.36 0.39
CA THR A 153 34.79 -21.30 0.42
C THR A 153 34.43 -22.54 -0.38
N GLU A 154 35.33 -23.51 -0.51
CA GLU A 154 35.02 -24.78 -1.16
C GLU A 154 33.86 -25.56 -0.49
N LYS A 155 33.68 -25.36 0.80
CA LYS A 155 32.71 -26.09 1.64
C LYS A 155 31.46 -25.30 1.98
N ALA A 156 31.49 -23.97 1.95
CA ALA A 156 30.37 -23.16 2.37
C ALA A 156 30.29 -21.87 1.54
N SER A 157 29.07 -21.47 1.18
CA SER A 157 28.75 -20.15 0.64
C SER A 157 27.79 -19.45 1.57
N TYR A 158 28.00 -18.16 1.78
CA TYR A 158 27.20 -17.36 2.71
C TYR A 158 26.90 -15.99 2.12
N PHE A 159 25.81 -15.44 2.56
CA PHE A 159 25.40 -14.06 2.26
C PHE A 159 24.65 -13.46 3.44
N ALA A 160 24.71 -12.15 3.58
CA ALA A 160 23.89 -11.36 4.46
C ALA A 160 23.66 -10.00 3.83
N GLY A 161 22.46 -9.44 3.98
CA GLY A 161 22.11 -8.14 3.47
C GLY A 161 21.08 -7.46 4.33
N ILE A 162 21.18 -6.13 4.41
CA ILE A 162 20.19 -5.26 5.03
C ILE A 162 19.99 -4.08 4.12
N SER A 163 18.73 -3.67 3.92
CA SER A 163 18.42 -2.43 3.21
C SER A 163 17.34 -1.63 3.91
N TYR A 164 17.44 -0.32 3.76
CA TYR A 164 16.46 0.65 4.21
C TYR A 164 15.95 1.42 3.00
N PHE A 165 14.65 1.53 2.90
CA PHE A 165 13.93 2.33 1.92
C PHE A 165 13.07 3.34 2.64
N ASP A 166 13.06 4.58 2.17
CA ASP A 166 12.30 5.67 2.72
C ASP A 166 11.76 6.54 1.58
N GLN A 167 10.48 6.85 1.64
CA GLN A 167 9.77 7.60 0.62
C GLN A 167 8.76 8.54 1.25
N ASP A 168 8.92 9.81 1.01
CA ASP A 168 7.93 10.82 1.33
C ASP A 168 6.85 10.88 0.25
N GLY A 169 5.67 11.36 0.61
CA GLY A 169 4.60 11.68 -0.34
C GLY A 169 4.64 13.15 -0.76
N ASN A 170 4.12 13.44 -1.94
CA ASN A 170 4.03 14.81 -2.45
C ASN A 170 2.89 15.62 -1.81
N LEU A 171 1.94 14.97 -1.15
CA LEU A 171 0.73 15.60 -0.65
C LEU A 171 0.40 15.14 0.78
N GLY A 172 0.67 16.01 1.74
CA GLY A 172 0.28 15.83 3.12
C GLY A 172 0.98 14.70 3.89
N LYS A 173 0.28 14.14 4.88
CA LYS A 173 0.79 13.07 5.77
C LYS A 173 0.90 11.73 5.07
N LEU A 174 1.76 11.62 4.08
CA LEU A 174 1.99 10.38 3.36
C LEU A 174 3.48 10.05 3.41
N ASP A 175 3.83 9.02 4.15
CA ASP A 175 5.20 8.52 4.22
C ASP A 175 5.22 6.98 4.24
N TYR A 176 6.27 6.42 3.70
CA TYR A 176 6.52 4.99 3.70
C TYR A 176 7.99 4.70 3.95
N ASN A 177 8.26 3.88 4.96
CA ASN A 177 9.60 3.36 5.18
C ASN A 177 9.59 1.84 5.32
N ARG A 178 10.69 1.19 4.92
CA ARG A 178 10.83 -0.25 4.96
C ARG A 178 12.28 -0.68 5.20
N TRP A 179 12.43 -1.61 6.12
CA TRP A 179 13.66 -2.38 6.31
C TRP A 179 13.51 -3.74 5.65
N ASN A 180 14.51 -4.17 4.89
CA ASN A 180 14.62 -5.54 4.42
C ASN A 180 15.87 -6.17 5.02
N TYR A 181 15.79 -7.44 5.32
CA TYR A 181 16.93 -8.22 5.81
C TYR A 181 16.92 -9.59 5.17
N ARG A 182 18.12 -10.12 4.97
CA ARG A 182 18.29 -11.47 4.45
C ARG A 182 19.67 -11.99 4.86
N ALA A 183 19.70 -13.27 5.22
CA ALA A 183 20.95 -13.98 5.49
C ALA A 183 20.80 -15.45 5.14
N GLY A 184 21.87 -16.10 4.74
CA GLY A 184 21.82 -17.52 4.46
C GLY A 184 23.19 -18.12 4.27
N VAL A 185 23.21 -19.45 4.42
CA VAL A 185 24.38 -20.28 4.24
C VAL A 185 24.01 -21.57 3.50
N ASP A 186 24.81 -21.93 2.51
CA ASP A 186 24.80 -23.22 1.85
C ASP A 186 26.08 -23.97 2.23
N VAL A 187 25.98 -25.18 2.79
CA VAL A 187 27.11 -25.96 3.28
C VAL A 187 27.19 -27.32 2.59
N LYS A 188 28.34 -27.67 2.09
CA LYS A 188 28.69 -29.03 1.67
C LYS A 188 29.26 -29.79 2.87
N ILE A 189 28.41 -30.50 3.61
CA ILE A 189 28.77 -31.26 4.81
C ILE A 189 29.72 -32.40 4.41
N SER A 190 29.45 -33.02 3.26
CA SER A 190 30.31 -34.05 2.67
C SER A 190 30.19 -33.97 1.13
N LYS A 191 30.90 -34.88 0.43
CA LYS A 191 30.74 -35.04 -1.04
C LYS A 191 29.28 -35.36 -1.45
N TRP A 192 28.51 -35.90 -0.52
CA TRP A 192 27.19 -36.46 -0.77
C TRP A 192 26.07 -35.73 -0.06
N ILE A 193 26.38 -34.87 0.89
CA ILE A 193 25.40 -34.17 1.73
C ILE A 193 25.60 -32.67 1.58
N LYS A 194 24.52 -31.97 1.17
CA LYS A 194 24.45 -30.53 1.18
C LYS A 194 23.29 -30.07 2.04
N ALA A 195 23.48 -29.00 2.79
CA ALA A 195 22.46 -28.35 3.57
C ALA A 195 22.45 -26.85 3.29
N ASN A 196 21.29 -26.25 3.34
CA ASN A 196 21.15 -24.81 3.26
C ASN A 196 20.13 -24.31 4.27
N VAL A 197 20.38 -23.11 4.79
CA VAL A 197 19.43 -22.36 5.61
C VAL A 197 19.45 -20.91 5.15
N GLN A 198 18.28 -20.34 5.02
CA GLN A 198 18.11 -18.94 4.65
C GLN A 198 16.98 -18.33 5.48
N VAL A 199 17.20 -17.11 5.95
CA VAL A 199 16.20 -16.24 6.59
C VAL A 199 16.12 -14.96 5.80
N SER A 200 14.91 -14.49 5.52
CA SER A 200 14.66 -13.20 4.88
C SER A 200 13.38 -12.60 5.39
N GLY A 201 13.24 -11.30 5.28
CA GLY A 201 12.02 -10.62 5.63
C GLY A 201 12.10 -9.13 5.42
N ASP A 202 10.98 -8.49 5.72
CA ASP A 202 10.85 -7.05 5.70
C ASP A 202 9.98 -6.55 6.87
N TYR A 203 10.21 -5.32 7.23
CA TYR A 203 9.36 -4.55 8.15
C TYR A 203 9.10 -3.20 7.53
N GLY A 204 7.84 -2.93 7.20
CA GLY A 204 7.36 -1.70 6.57
C GLY A 204 6.41 -0.93 7.47
N LYS A 205 6.44 0.40 7.35
CA LYS A 205 5.50 1.31 8.00
C LYS A 205 5.05 2.35 6.98
N LYS A 206 3.74 2.45 6.80
CA LYS A 206 3.10 3.46 5.97
C LYS A 206 2.16 4.30 6.82
N ASN A 207 2.34 5.60 6.82
CA ASN A 207 1.40 6.55 7.38
C ASN A 207 0.61 7.20 6.25
N THR A 208 -0.68 7.39 6.47
CA THR A 208 -1.56 8.13 5.56
C THR A 208 -2.50 8.99 6.38
N PRO A 209 -3.07 10.06 5.81
CA PRO A 209 -4.20 10.73 6.43
C PRO A 209 -5.30 9.70 6.74
N LEU A 210 -5.98 9.87 7.87
CA LEU A 210 -7.12 9.01 8.21
C LEU A 210 -8.24 9.18 7.20
N ASN A 211 -8.55 10.43 6.89
CA ASN A 211 -9.58 10.83 5.97
C ASN A 211 -8.97 11.46 4.72
N GLN A 212 -9.54 11.16 3.58
CA GLN A 212 -9.15 11.68 2.28
C GLN A 212 -10.30 12.51 1.70
N VAL A 213 -9.97 13.63 1.06
CA VAL A 213 -10.98 14.58 0.57
C VAL A 213 -11.64 14.13 -0.74
N GLY A 214 -10.90 13.48 -1.60
CA GLY A 214 -11.39 13.05 -2.91
C GLY A 214 -11.86 11.59 -2.97
N GLY A 215 -11.73 10.83 -1.89
CA GLY A 215 -12.06 9.42 -1.85
C GLY A 215 -10.96 8.54 -1.23
N SER A 216 -10.65 7.42 -1.84
CA SER A 216 -9.75 6.41 -1.26
C SER A 216 -8.31 6.45 -1.80
N SER A 217 -7.92 7.48 -2.55
CA SER A 217 -6.59 7.55 -3.16
C SER A 217 -6.02 8.97 -3.15
N ALA A 218 -4.70 9.08 -3.07
CA ALA A 218 -3.99 10.36 -3.14
C ALA A 218 -4.21 11.10 -4.48
N GLU A 219 -4.45 10.37 -5.57
CA GLU A 219 -4.81 10.95 -6.87
C GLU A 219 -6.13 11.72 -6.80
N LYS A 220 -7.11 11.20 -6.07
CA LYS A 220 -8.39 11.89 -5.88
C LYS A 220 -8.24 13.12 -4.99
N ASP A 221 -7.41 13.05 -3.96
CA ASP A 221 -7.06 14.21 -3.15
C ASP A 221 -6.41 15.30 -4.01
N TYR A 222 -5.43 14.92 -4.86
CA TYR A 222 -4.82 15.83 -5.83
C TYR A 222 -5.87 16.53 -6.70
N ASN A 223 -6.76 15.76 -7.32
CA ASN A 223 -7.81 16.31 -8.19
C ASN A 223 -8.77 17.22 -7.44
N THR A 224 -9.12 16.89 -6.20
CA THR A 224 -9.99 17.73 -5.37
C THR A 224 -9.33 19.04 -5.00
N LEU A 225 -8.05 19.04 -4.65
CA LEU A 225 -7.32 20.27 -4.34
C LEU A 225 -7.04 21.10 -5.60
N LEU A 226 -6.75 20.46 -6.73
CA LEU A 226 -6.60 21.14 -8.02
C LEU A 226 -7.88 21.91 -8.41
N THR A 227 -9.05 21.33 -8.15
CA THR A 227 -10.35 21.93 -8.49
C THR A 227 -10.94 22.77 -7.36
N HIS A 228 -10.19 22.99 -6.28
CA HIS A 228 -10.65 23.83 -5.18
C HIS A 228 -10.96 25.25 -5.66
N PRO A 229 -12.13 25.81 -5.32
CA PRO A 229 -12.47 27.17 -5.72
C PRO A 229 -11.57 28.20 -5.06
N TYR A 230 -10.85 28.96 -5.85
CA TYR A 230 -9.85 29.93 -5.37
C TYR A 230 -10.39 31.08 -4.53
N TYR A 231 -11.70 31.18 -4.36
CA TYR A 231 -12.34 32.17 -3.50
C TYR A 231 -12.74 31.62 -2.13
N ILE A 232 -12.58 30.33 -1.88
CA ILE A 232 -12.90 29.71 -0.58
C ILE A 232 -11.63 29.61 0.25
N PRO A 233 -11.50 30.38 1.36
CA PRO A 233 -10.37 30.28 2.27
C PRO A 233 -10.44 29.02 3.11
N GLU A 234 -9.32 28.58 3.69
CA GLU A 234 -9.30 27.48 4.67
C GLU A 234 -9.75 27.90 6.06
N TYR A 235 -9.49 29.15 6.42
CA TYR A 235 -9.83 29.70 7.74
C TYR A 235 -10.35 31.11 7.63
N VAL A 236 -11.21 31.46 8.58
CA VAL A 236 -11.60 32.82 8.89
C VAL A 236 -11.48 33.02 10.39
N GLY A 237 -10.47 33.79 10.79
CA GLY A 237 -10.08 33.85 12.20
C GLY A 237 -9.69 32.44 12.69
N GLU A 238 -10.34 31.97 13.73
CA GLU A 238 -10.15 30.63 14.31
C GLU A 238 -11.05 29.54 13.68
N TYR A 239 -11.98 29.91 12.80
CA TYR A 239 -12.98 29.00 12.26
C TYR A 239 -12.47 28.32 10.99
N ALA A 240 -12.43 26.99 11.01
CA ALA A 240 -12.06 26.19 9.84
C ALA A 240 -13.23 26.14 8.85
N VAL A 241 -12.99 26.61 7.63
CA VAL A 241 -14.01 26.71 6.57
C VAL A 241 -14.14 25.39 5.84
N ALA A 242 -15.38 24.96 5.63
CA ALA A 242 -15.70 23.80 4.82
C ALA A 242 -15.68 24.14 3.35
N ALA A 243 -14.88 23.44 2.57
CA ALA A 243 -14.99 23.38 1.12
C ALA A 243 -15.83 22.16 0.71
N TYR A 244 -16.48 22.24 -0.45
CA TYR A 244 -17.25 21.12 -0.99
C TYR A 244 -16.33 20.18 -1.77
N GLY A 245 -16.34 18.91 -1.38
CA GLY A 245 -15.70 17.86 -2.17
C GLY A 245 -16.58 17.38 -3.33
N PRO A 246 -16.03 16.62 -4.26
CA PRO A 246 -16.80 16.06 -5.36
C PRO A 246 -17.90 15.13 -4.82
N THR A 247 -19.13 15.36 -5.23
CA THR A 247 -20.27 14.52 -4.90
C THR A 247 -20.16 13.18 -5.63
N ASN A 248 -19.67 12.17 -4.98
CA ASN A 248 -19.71 10.80 -5.49
C ASN A 248 -20.50 9.94 -4.52
N SER A 249 -21.71 9.56 -4.92
CA SER A 249 -22.69 8.84 -4.12
C SER A 249 -22.31 7.41 -3.72
N SER A 250 -21.20 6.88 -4.22
CA SER A 250 -20.84 5.47 -4.04
C SER A 250 -19.68 5.21 -3.07
N VAL A 251 -19.07 6.25 -2.51
CA VAL A 251 -17.97 6.11 -1.56
C VAL A 251 -18.24 7.00 -0.36
N SER A 252 -17.96 6.53 0.84
CA SER A 252 -18.03 7.30 2.10
C SER A 252 -16.97 8.41 2.11
N ASN A 253 -17.15 9.40 1.26
CA ASN A 253 -16.27 10.54 1.14
C ASN A 253 -16.75 11.66 2.04
N ILE A 254 -15.82 12.37 2.63
CA ILE A 254 -16.11 13.63 3.29
C ILE A 254 -16.57 14.60 2.19
N GLN A 255 -17.87 14.91 2.15
CA GLN A 255 -18.43 15.86 1.16
C GLN A 255 -17.95 17.29 1.44
N ASN A 256 -17.71 17.59 2.70
CA ASN A 256 -17.19 18.87 3.15
C ASN A 256 -15.83 18.64 3.79
N TYR A 257 -14.84 19.37 3.39
CA TYR A 257 -13.49 19.20 3.88
C TYR A 257 -12.81 20.53 4.21
N ASN A 258 -11.85 20.46 5.10
CA ASN A 258 -10.80 21.44 5.26
C ASN A 258 -9.47 20.69 5.25
N PHE A 259 -8.69 20.88 4.21
CA PHE A 259 -7.46 20.08 4.04
C PHE A 259 -6.44 20.38 5.13
N ASN A 260 -6.37 21.62 5.60
CA ASN A 260 -5.49 22.00 6.71
C ASN A 260 -5.82 21.23 7.98
N VAL A 261 -7.12 21.12 8.34
CA VAL A 261 -7.54 20.34 9.51
C VAL A 261 -7.14 18.87 9.34
N LEU A 262 -7.37 18.28 8.18
CA LEU A 262 -7.00 16.88 7.91
C LEU A 262 -5.49 16.63 8.01
N GLN A 263 -4.67 17.61 7.66
CA GLN A 263 -3.22 17.49 7.72
C GLN A 263 -2.64 17.78 9.11
N ASN A 264 -3.23 18.71 9.86
CA ASN A 264 -2.64 19.22 11.09
C ASN A 264 -3.32 18.69 12.36
N ASN A 265 -4.49 18.05 12.27
CA ASN A 265 -5.04 17.33 13.39
C ASN A 265 -4.16 16.13 13.78
N GLY A 266 -4.37 15.56 14.96
CA GLY A 266 -3.64 14.38 15.43
C GLY A 266 -4.01 13.07 14.75
N ASP A 267 -4.91 13.10 13.77
CA ASP A 267 -5.47 11.93 13.11
C ASP A 267 -4.44 11.22 12.22
N TYR A 268 -4.50 9.90 12.20
CA TYR A 268 -3.62 9.10 11.34
C TYR A 268 -4.22 7.72 11.01
N LYS A 269 -3.84 7.20 9.88
CA LYS A 269 -3.94 5.80 9.53
C LYS A 269 -2.52 5.23 9.34
N ARG A 270 -2.16 4.29 10.19
CA ARG A 270 -0.83 3.68 10.20
C ARG A 270 -0.91 2.21 9.90
N ASN A 271 -0.35 1.82 8.78
CA ASN A 271 -0.20 0.42 8.38
C ASN A 271 1.24 -0.04 8.66
N MET A 272 1.38 -1.18 9.32
CA MET A 272 2.67 -1.81 9.62
C MET A 272 2.66 -3.24 9.10
N THR A 273 3.60 -3.56 8.23
CA THR A 273 3.80 -4.90 7.68
C THR A 273 5.06 -5.52 8.26
N SER A 274 5.01 -6.80 8.58
CA SER A 274 6.17 -7.55 9.01
C SER A 274 6.12 -8.95 8.40
N ASN A 275 7.08 -9.25 7.56
CA ASN A 275 7.19 -10.52 6.85
C ASN A 275 8.49 -11.20 7.25
N MET A 276 8.43 -12.49 7.52
CA MET A 276 9.59 -13.32 7.82
C MET A 276 9.46 -14.66 7.10
N ASN A 277 10.52 -15.05 6.40
CA ASN A 277 10.59 -16.32 5.69
C ASN A 277 11.85 -17.06 6.14
N ILE A 278 11.70 -18.35 6.46
CA ILE A 278 12.77 -19.25 6.77
C ILE A 278 12.71 -20.42 5.79
N ASN A 279 13.81 -20.68 5.11
CA ASN A 279 13.94 -21.80 4.18
C ASN A 279 15.11 -22.67 4.63
N ALA A 280 14.88 -23.97 4.75
CA ALA A 280 15.91 -24.95 5.07
C ALA A 280 15.84 -26.11 4.08
N GLY A 281 16.98 -26.61 3.67
CA GLY A 281 17.08 -27.71 2.71
C GLY A 281 18.19 -28.69 3.05
N LEU A 282 17.94 -29.95 2.76
CA LEU A 282 18.91 -31.02 2.86
C LEU A 282 18.89 -31.85 1.57
N GLU A 283 20.03 -32.04 0.93
CA GLU A 283 20.20 -32.85 -0.27
C GLU A 283 21.17 -33.98 0.02
N TYR A 284 20.78 -35.20 -0.36
CA TYR A 284 21.61 -36.40 -0.29
C TYR A 284 21.79 -37.00 -1.68
N ASP A 285 23.05 -37.19 -2.11
CA ASP A 285 23.42 -37.76 -3.40
C ASP A 285 23.96 -39.17 -3.20
N PHE A 286 23.35 -40.18 -3.85
CA PHE A 286 23.75 -41.58 -3.80
C PHE A 286 24.88 -41.94 -4.77
N GLY A 287 25.62 -40.97 -5.29
CA GLY A 287 26.69 -41.16 -6.26
C GLY A 287 27.84 -42.15 -5.83
N TRP A 288 27.96 -42.44 -4.53
CA TRP A 288 28.85 -43.41 -3.97
C TRP A 288 28.39 -44.86 -4.18
N ASN A 289 27.10 -45.09 -4.35
CA ASN A 289 26.52 -46.43 -4.48
C ASN A 289 26.38 -46.79 -5.94
N LYS A 290 26.98 -47.89 -6.40
CA LYS A 290 26.99 -48.36 -7.78
C LYS A 290 25.55 -48.54 -8.35
N TRP A 291 24.63 -48.99 -7.52
CA TRP A 291 23.24 -49.28 -7.93
C TRP A 291 22.35 -48.04 -7.94
N LEU A 292 22.58 -47.14 -6.99
CA LEU A 292 21.77 -45.92 -6.81
C LEU A 292 22.45 -44.67 -7.39
N LYS A 293 23.55 -44.86 -8.13
CA LYS A 293 24.25 -43.73 -8.79
C LYS A 293 23.28 -43.02 -9.73
N GLY A 294 23.15 -41.69 -9.52
CA GLY A 294 22.20 -40.85 -10.24
C GLY A 294 20.93 -40.50 -9.44
N LEU A 295 20.71 -41.19 -8.29
CA LEU A 295 19.61 -40.84 -7.38
C LEU A 295 20.04 -39.73 -6.42
N LYS A 296 19.23 -38.68 -6.32
CA LYS A 296 19.32 -37.60 -5.34
C LYS A 296 18.01 -37.45 -4.59
N LEU A 297 18.08 -37.38 -3.29
CA LEU A 297 16.96 -37.04 -2.43
C LEU A 297 17.14 -35.62 -1.93
N LYS A 298 16.09 -34.83 -1.99
CA LYS A 298 16.05 -33.47 -1.49
C LYS A 298 14.83 -33.28 -0.60
N PHE A 299 15.07 -32.78 0.60
CA PHE A 299 14.02 -32.30 1.49
C PHE A 299 14.15 -30.79 1.66
N THR A 300 13.05 -30.06 1.56
CA THR A 300 13.00 -28.64 1.86
C THR A 300 11.86 -28.36 2.82
N TYR A 301 12.12 -27.48 3.77
CA TYR A 301 11.15 -26.92 4.70
C TYR A 301 11.17 -25.39 4.56
N SER A 302 10.01 -24.80 4.39
CA SER A 302 9.84 -23.36 4.33
C SER A 302 8.74 -22.94 5.30
N LYS A 303 9.00 -21.89 6.07
CA LYS A 303 8.03 -21.25 6.97
C LYS A 303 7.96 -19.76 6.61
N SER A 304 6.75 -19.25 6.45
CA SER A 304 6.49 -17.83 6.23
C SER A 304 5.51 -17.33 7.29
N VAL A 305 5.85 -16.23 7.92
CA VAL A 305 4.97 -15.52 8.86
C VAL A 305 4.80 -14.11 8.33
N ASN A 306 3.58 -13.72 8.02
CA ASN A 306 3.24 -12.40 7.51
C ASN A 306 2.25 -11.75 8.47
N THR A 307 2.54 -10.53 8.88
CA THR A 307 1.68 -9.76 9.78
C THR A 307 1.43 -8.39 9.17
N ASN A 308 0.17 -8.02 9.07
CA ASN A 308 -0.26 -6.68 8.69
C ASN A 308 -1.10 -6.11 9.83
N LYS A 309 -0.67 -4.97 10.37
CA LYS A 309 -1.35 -4.28 11.46
C LYS A 309 -1.70 -2.87 11.02
N THR A 310 -2.98 -2.52 11.08
CA THR A 310 -3.46 -1.16 10.83
C THR A 310 -3.96 -0.54 12.13
N ASN A 311 -3.54 0.67 12.39
CA ASN A 311 -4.06 1.50 13.47
C ASN A 311 -4.63 2.77 12.86
N ASP A 312 -5.91 3.01 13.08
CA ASP A 312 -6.60 4.24 12.70
C ASP A 312 -6.97 5.00 13.97
N TYR A 313 -6.68 6.28 13.97
CA TYR A 313 -7.03 7.19 15.04
C TYR A 313 -7.59 8.46 14.44
N GLY A 314 -8.80 8.81 14.83
CA GLY A 314 -9.49 10.02 14.41
C GLY A 314 -10.16 10.74 15.57
N THR A 315 -10.06 12.05 15.54
CA THR A 315 -10.72 12.96 16.50
C THR A 315 -11.92 13.63 15.83
N SER A 316 -12.85 14.08 16.64
CA SER A 316 -13.99 14.88 16.18
C SER A 316 -13.54 16.32 15.97
N TYR A 317 -13.99 16.96 14.90
CA TYR A 317 -13.71 18.36 14.62
C TYR A 317 -14.91 19.05 13.99
N ASN A 318 -14.95 20.38 14.08
CA ASN A 318 -16.01 21.20 13.51
C ASN A 318 -15.51 21.93 12.28
N LEU A 319 -16.35 22.00 11.25
CA LEU A 319 -16.16 22.85 10.09
C LEU A 319 -17.31 23.85 9.99
N TYR A 320 -17.07 24.97 9.33
CA TYR A 320 -17.98 26.09 9.25
C TYR A 320 -18.21 26.51 7.79
N TYR A 321 -19.42 26.77 7.41
CA TYR A 321 -19.72 27.29 6.09
C TYR A 321 -19.51 28.79 6.03
N LEU A 322 -19.04 29.25 4.87
CA LEU A 322 -19.19 30.66 4.54
C LEU A 322 -20.68 30.98 4.37
N GLU A 323 -21.16 32.04 4.99
CA GLU A 323 -22.49 32.52 4.67
C GLU A 323 -22.46 33.24 3.34
N THR A 324 -23.36 32.85 2.48
CA THR A 324 -23.46 33.40 1.16
C THR A 324 -24.79 34.13 0.97
N ARG A 325 -24.83 35.05 0.02
CA ARG A 325 -26.04 35.86 -0.25
C ARG A 325 -27.26 35.01 -0.61
N SER A 326 -27.04 33.86 -1.23
CA SER A 326 -28.11 32.93 -1.60
C SER A 326 -28.44 31.89 -0.56
N GLY A 327 -27.58 31.67 0.40
CA GLY A 327 -27.63 30.53 1.33
C GLY A 327 -27.28 29.18 0.68
N SER A 328 -26.86 29.18 -0.59
CA SER A 328 -26.53 27.96 -1.35
C SER A 328 -25.07 27.54 -1.24
N GLY A 329 -24.21 28.37 -0.67
CA GLY A 329 -22.76 28.13 -0.62
C GLY A 329 -22.01 28.47 -1.92
N GLU A 330 -22.69 28.95 -2.93
CA GLU A 330 -22.14 29.23 -4.26
C GLU A 330 -21.63 30.66 -4.43
N HIS A 331 -22.18 31.60 -3.67
CA HIS A 331 -21.77 33.02 -3.68
C HIS A 331 -20.72 33.30 -2.60
N LEU A 332 -19.95 34.33 -2.81
CA LEU A 332 -19.13 34.93 -1.80
C LEU A 332 -20.00 35.48 -0.67
N TYR A 333 -19.46 36.17 0.22
CA TYR A 333 -20.08 36.75 1.39
C TYR A 333 -21.34 37.54 1.09
N THR A 334 -22.24 37.63 2.03
CA THR A 334 -23.33 38.58 2.01
C THR A 334 -22.85 39.89 2.61
N PRO A 335 -22.68 40.99 1.85
CA PRO A 335 -22.40 42.28 2.41
C PRO A 335 -23.57 42.72 3.30
N ILE A 336 -23.26 43.16 4.50
CA ILE A 336 -24.26 43.78 5.37
C ILE A 336 -24.46 45.19 4.85
N GLU A 337 -25.69 45.49 4.41
CA GLU A 337 -26.03 46.82 3.93
C GLU A 337 -25.78 47.88 4.99
N GLY A 338 -24.90 48.86 4.69
CA GLY A 338 -24.49 49.91 5.63
C GLY A 338 -23.35 49.57 6.57
N ALA A 339 -22.76 48.38 6.51
CA ALA A 339 -21.52 48.06 7.21
C ALA A 339 -20.29 48.58 6.47
N ASP A 340 -19.28 49.03 7.21
CA ASP A 340 -17.98 49.36 6.63
C ASP A 340 -17.41 48.09 5.95
N ASN A 341 -17.05 48.19 4.67
CA ASN A 341 -16.51 47.07 3.91
C ASN A 341 -15.18 46.52 4.50
N SER A 342 -14.53 47.26 5.39
CA SER A 342 -13.40 46.77 6.18
C SER A 342 -13.82 45.65 7.16
N ALA A 343 -15.09 45.57 7.50
CA ALA A 343 -15.66 44.47 8.29
C ALA A 343 -15.96 43.21 7.45
N PHE A 344 -15.67 43.23 6.15
CA PHE A 344 -15.84 42.09 5.24
C PHE A 344 -15.06 40.87 5.69
N GLU A 345 -13.97 41.09 6.38
CA GLU A 345 -13.13 40.03 6.92
C GLU A 345 -13.73 39.34 8.14
N ASN A 346 -14.68 39.94 8.86
CA ASN A 346 -15.12 39.43 10.15
C ASN A 346 -16.62 39.14 10.29
N THR A 347 -17.46 39.58 9.36
CA THR A 347 -18.94 39.46 9.54
C THR A 347 -19.63 38.57 8.54
N SER A 348 -18.91 38.09 7.55
CA SER A 348 -19.46 37.30 6.45
C SER A 348 -19.55 35.80 6.74
N PHE A 349 -19.11 35.39 7.92
CA PHE A 349 -19.01 33.99 8.25
C PHE A 349 -19.98 33.68 9.38
N TYR A 350 -21.00 32.94 9.04
CA TYR A 350 -21.86 32.34 10.02
C TYR A 350 -21.46 30.90 10.23
N LEU A 351 -21.50 30.51 11.50
CA LEU A 351 -21.48 29.11 11.83
C LEU A 351 -22.74 28.48 11.24
N ALA A 352 -22.60 27.64 10.25
CA ALA A 352 -23.72 26.90 9.73
C ALA A 352 -24.39 26.17 10.89
N ASN A 353 -25.69 26.37 11.06
CA ASN A 353 -26.46 25.71 12.11
C ASN A 353 -25.95 25.94 13.56
N SER A 354 -25.61 27.14 13.92
CA SER A 354 -25.27 27.50 15.31
C SER A 354 -24.08 26.73 15.89
N GLY A 355 -23.05 26.51 15.11
CA GLY A 355 -21.81 25.85 15.57
C GLY A 355 -21.87 24.34 15.56
N LYS A 356 -22.85 23.74 14.92
CA LYS A 356 -22.84 22.29 14.68
C LYS A 356 -21.76 21.92 13.66
N PRO A 357 -21.10 20.77 13.83
CA PRO A 357 -20.15 20.27 12.84
C PRO A 357 -20.81 20.13 11.48
N VAL A 358 -20.07 20.45 10.44
CA VAL A 358 -20.47 20.18 9.08
C VAL A 358 -20.35 18.70 8.85
N VAL A 359 -21.48 18.05 8.68
CA VAL A 359 -21.55 16.61 8.49
C VAL A 359 -21.93 16.28 7.08
N ASN A 360 -21.44 15.16 6.61
CA ASN A 360 -21.89 14.54 5.39
C ASN A 360 -23.39 14.21 5.52
N SER A 361 -24.19 14.58 4.56
CA SER A 361 -25.64 14.46 4.58
C SER A 361 -26.20 13.03 4.75
N SER A 362 -25.37 12.03 4.73
CA SER A 362 -25.81 10.63 4.82
C SER A 362 -25.62 9.97 6.19
N THR A 363 -24.79 10.50 7.05
CA THR A 363 -24.57 9.92 8.38
C THR A 363 -23.96 10.95 9.31
N SER A 364 -24.61 11.28 10.40
CA SER A 364 -24.05 11.74 11.67
C SER A 364 -22.59 12.23 11.66
N ASP A 365 -22.36 13.25 12.39
CA ASP A 365 -21.13 13.82 12.94
C ASP A 365 -19.83 13.13 12.52
N ILE A 366 -18.83 13.89 12.12
CA ILE A 366 -17.45 13.38 12.01
C ILE A 366 -17.04 12.97 13.42
N THR A 367 -17.43 11.76 13.78
CA THR A 367 -17.16 11.20 15.09
C THR A 367 -15.76 10.61 15.05
N GLY A 368 -14.91 11.05 15.95
CA GLY A 368 -13.62 10.45 16.16
C GLY A 368 -13.75 8.96 16.48
N TYR A 369 -12.82 8.15 16.02
CA TYR A 369 -12.76 6.73 16.34
C TYR A 369 -11.32 6.24 16.48
N LEU A 370 -11.15 5.18 17.24
CA LEU A 370 -9.92 4.42 17.30
C LEU A 370 -10.23 3.01 16.80
N SER A 371 -9.56 2.58 15.74
CA SER A 371 -9.63 1.19 15.31
C SER A 371 -8.26 0.54 15.21
N ARG A 372 -8.24 -0.76 15.44
CA ARG A 372 -7.06 -1.60 15.23
C ARG A 372 -7.46 -2.87 14.53
N SER A 373 -6.77 -3.18 13.45
CA SER A 373 -6.86 -4.48 12.81
C SER A 373 -5.50 -5.14 12.75
N MET A 374 -5.50 -6.46 12.83
CA MET A 374 -4.31 -7.28 12.65
C MET A 374 -4.69 -8.51 11.84
N THR A 375 -4.00 -8.69 10.73
CA THR A 375 -4.00 -9.93 9.97
C THR A 375 -2.69 -10.63 10.18
N ARG A 376 -2.71 -11.89 10.57
CA ARG A 376 -1.52 -12.74 10.67
C ARG A 376 -1.71 -13.98 9.83
N SER A 377 -0.77 -14.26 8.95
CA SER A 377 -0.75 -15.48 8.15
C SER A 377 0.50 -16.29 8.47
N ASP A 378 0.29 -17.51 8.90
CA ASP A 378 1.29 -18.52 9.18
C ASP A 378 1.23 -19.61 8.11
N ASN A 379 2.28 -19.71 7.30
CA ASN A 379 2.34 -20.67 6.20
C ASN A 379 3.55 -21.57 6.35
N TYR A 380 3.40 -22.83 6.11
CA TYR A 380 4.55 -23.70 5.92
C TYR A 380 4.41 -24.59 4.68
N GLN A 381 5.53 -24.98 4.16
CA GLN A 381 5.63 -25.89 3.02
C GLN A 381 6.77 -26.87 3.24
N MET A 382 6.50 -28.14 2.99
CA MET A 382 7.49 -29.21 2.99
C MET A 382 7.49 -29.88 1.62
N ASN A 383 8.67 -30.05 1.03
CA ASN A 383 8.82 -30.77 -0.21
C ASN A 383 9.85 -31.89 -0.01
N PHE A 384 9.47 -33.07 -0.41
CA PHE A 384 10.37 -34.19 -0.55
C PHE A 384 10.46 -34.52 -2.05
N THR A 385 11.69 -34.55 -2.59
CA THR A 385 11.92 -34.82 -4.01
C THR A 385 12.96 -35.91 -4.16
N ALA A 386 12.63 -36.94 -4.95
CA ALA A 386 13.57 -37.94 -5.42
C ALA A 386 13.78 -37.75 -6.92
N ALA A 387 14.98 -37.40 -7.31
CA ALA A 387 15.38 -37.23 -8.70
C ALA A 387 16.41 -38.28 -9.08
N TYR A 388 16.15 -38.97 -10.18
CA TYR A 388 17.05 -39.97 -10.75
C TYR A 388 17.43 -39.57 -12.16
N ASN A 389 18.74 -39.46 -12.42
CA ASN A 389 19.25 -39.20 -13.77
C ASN A 389 20.48 -40.09 -14.02
N ARG A 390 20.39 -40.90 -15.04
CA ARG A 390 21.51 -41.81 -15.39
C ARG A 390 21.54 -42.15 -16.87
N ASP A 391 22.75 -42.14 -17.41
CA ASP A 391 23.03 -42.55 -18.78
C ASP A 391 23.42 -44.03 -18.79
N PHE A 392 22.81 -44.78 -19.73
CA PHE A 392 23.04 -46.17 -20.02
C PHE A 392 23.49 -46.33 -21.48
N GLY A 393 24.76 -46.03 -21.73
CA GLY A 393 25.29 -46.02 -23.08
C GLY A 393 24.69 -44.88 -23.91
N LEU A 394 23.88 -45.24 -24.93
CA LEU A 394 23.19 -44.24 -25.79
C LEU A 394 21.86 -43.76 -25.25
N HIS A 395 21.38 -44.36 -24.19
CA HIS A 395 20.08 -44.03 -23.62
C HIS A 395 20.24 -43.24 -22.31
N SER A 396 19.52 -42.14 -22.18
CA SER A 396 19.42 -41.37 -20.94
C SER A 396 18.05 -41.59 -20.31
N VAL A 397 18.03 -41.93 -19.04
CA VAL A 397 16.80 -42.09 -18.23
C VAL A 397 16.81 -41.06 -17.13
N GLY A 398 15.77 -40.23 -17.09
CA GLY A 398 15.51 -39.27 -16.07
C GLY A 398 14.13 -39.47 -15.45
N GLY A 399 14.05 -39.38 -14.12
CA GLY A 399 12.79 -39.46 -13.41
C GLY A 399 12.79 -38.51 -12.19
N LEU A 400 11.66 -37.94 -11.92
CA LEU A 400 11.44 -37.09 -10.75
C LEU A 400 10.15 -37.51 -10.08
N PHE A 401 10.23 -37.74 -8.78
CA PHE A 401 9.08 -37.91 -7.91
C PHE A 401 9.16 -36.85 -6.82
N SER A 402 8.08 -36.13 -6.59
CA SER A 402 8.00 -35.10 -5.56
C SER A 402 6.69 -35.19 -4.81
N ILE A 403 6.79 -35.03 -3.50
CA ILE A 403 5.64 -34.84 -2.59
C ILE A 403 5.77 -33.44 -2.02
N GLU A 404 4.72 -32.65 -2.16
CA GLU A 404 4.58 -31.33 -1.56
C GLU A 404 3.43 -31.32 -0.60
N LYS A 405 3.69 -30.88 0.65
CA LYS A 405 2.66 -30.58 1.65
C LYS A 405 2.77 -29.11 2.04
N SER A 406 1.68 -28.38 1.98
CA SER A 406 1.61 -27.00 2.48
C SER A 406 0.35 -26.78 3.30
N GLU A 407 0.47 -25.98 4.34
CA GLU A 407 -0.64 -25.51 5.15
C GLU A 407 -0.51 -24.00 5.35
N SER A 408 -1.65 -23.35 5.37
CA SER A 408 -1.81 -21.90 5.56
C SER A 408 -2.89 -21.66 6.61
N GLU A 409 -2.55 -20.87 7.61
CA GLU A 409 -3.47 -20.37 8.62
C GLU A 409 -3.47 -18.86 8.57
N THR A 410 -4.64 -18.23 8.52
CA THR A 410 -4.78 -16.78 8.55
C THR A 410 -5.78 -16.38 9.62
N GLU A 411 -5.36 -15.53 10.51
CA GLU A 411 -6.18 -14.92 11.55
C GLU A 411 -6.36 -13.43 11.25
N TYR A 412 -7.58 -12.94 11.42
CA TYR A 412 -7.93 -11.54 11.36
C TYR A 412 -8.61 -11.12 12.65
N LEU A 413 -8.11 -10.05 13.23
CA LEU A 413 -8.64 -9.40 14.42
C LEU A 413 -8.94 -7.94 14.08
N TYR A 414 -10.10 -7.47 14.46
CA TYR A 414 -10.50 -6.07 14.36
C TYR A 414 -11.18 -5.62 15.65
N GLY A 415 -10.87 -4.42 16.06
CA GLY A 415 -11.54 -3.75 17.16
C GLY A 415 -11.65 -2.26 16.91
N MET A 416 -12.80 -1.68 17.21
CA MET A 416 -13.07 -0.25 17.06
C MET A 416 -13.83 0.28 18.27
N VAL A 417 -13.49 1.48 18.69
CA VAL A 417 -14.22 2.28 19.67
C VAL A 417 -14.38 3.69 19.14
N THR A 418 -15.48 4.34 19.50
CA THR A 418 -15.79 5.73 19.11
C THR A 418 -15.42 6.71 20.21
N ASN A 419 -15.28 7.98 19.84
CA ASN A 419 -14.98 9.11 20.76
C ASN A 419 -13.71 8.90 21.62
N PRO A 420 -12.54 8.65 21.03
CA PRO A 420 -11.31 8.64 21.78
C PRO A 420 -10.98 10.04 22.29
N TYR A 421 -10.42 10.12 23.50
CA TYR A 421 -9.96 11.41 24.03
C TYR A 421 -8.76 11.91 23.22
N GLU A 422 -8.79 13.17 22.78
CA GLU A 422 -7.75 13.79 21.94
C GLU A 422 -6.36 13.77 22.57
N PHE A 423 -6.27 13.96 23.89
CA PHE A 423 -4.99 13.98 24.60
C PHE A 423 -4.29 12.63 24.70
N THR A 424 -4.92 11.55 24.26
CA THR A 424 -4.39 10.20 24.43
C THR A 424 -3.64 9.67 23.22
N THR A 425 -3.71 10.38 22.09
CA THR A 425 -3.04 10.02 20.83
C THR A 425 -3.28 8.57 20.38
N GLY A 426 -4.48 8.04 20.64
CA GLY A 426 -4.89 6.72 20.20
C GLY A 426 -4.53 5.57 21.15
N GLN A 427 -4.44 5.81 22.44
CA GLN A 427 -4.37 4.73 23.43
C GLN A 427 -5.74 4.09 23.61
N SER A 428 -5.82 2.76 23.53
CA SER A 428 -7.07 2.01 23.45
C SER A 428 -7.95 2.04 24.70
N ASN A 429 -7.41 2.43 25.85
CA ASN A 429 -8.14 2.52 27.12
C ASN A 429 -8.65 3.94 27.41
N SER A 430 -8.51 4.85 26.46
CA SER A 430 -8.76 6.26 26.64
C SER A 430 -9.89 6.71 25.73
N VAL A 431 -11.06 6.12 25.93
CA VAL A 431 -12.29 6.42 25.20
C VAL A 431 -13.41 6.74 26.21
N ASP A 432 -14.45 7.41 25.74
CA ASP A 432 -15.66 7.60 26.54
C ASP A 432 -16.18 6.21 26.98
N TRP A 433 -16.42 6.05 28.25
CA TRP A 433 -16.88 4.80 28.84
C TRP A 433 -18.25 4.33 28.31
N ASN A 434 -19.03 5.24 27.72
CA ASN A 434 -20.29 4.92 27.04
C ASN A 434 -20.09 4.34 25.62
N SER A 435 -18.85 4.33 25.11
CA SER A 435 -18.56 3.79 23.78
C SER A 435 -18.71 2.27 23.77
N THR A 436 -19.52 1.75 22.86
CA THR A 436 -19.66 0.31 22.66
C THR A 436 -18.58 -0.19 21.69
N PRO A 437 -17.66 -1.06 22.12
CA PRO A 437 -16.65 -1.62 21.22
C PRO A 437 -17.29 -2.48 20.12
N SER A 438 -16.82 -2.32 18.89
CA SER A 438 -17.10 -3.23 17.79
C SER A 438 -15.90 -4.14 17.59
N THR A 439 -16.12 -5.45 17.52
CA THR A 439 -15.04 -6.44 17.36
C THR A 439 -15.39 -7.46 16.31
N GLU A 440 -14.38 -7.90 15.56
CA GLU A 440 -14.49 -8.99 14.59
C GLU A 440 -13.28 -9.92 14.76
N PHE A 441 -13.52 -11.20 14.68
CA PHE A 441 -12.50 -12.24 14.65
C PHE A 441 -12.84 -13.26 13.58
N THR A 442 -11.88 -13.54 12.69
CA THR A 442 -12.02 -14.63 11.72
C THR A 442 -10.73 -15.41 11.63
N ARG A 443 -10.87 -16.72 11.37
CA ARG A 443 -9.74 -17.64 11.15
C ARG A 443 -10.03 -18.52 9.95
N PHE A 444 -9.04 -18.65 9.08
CA PHE A 444 -9.09 -19.50 7.91
C PHE A 444 -7.89 -20.43 7.90
N GLU A 445 -8.15 -21.69 7.59
CA GLU A 445 -7.13 -22.70 7.41
C GLU A 445 -7.29 -23.34 6.03
N SER A 446 -6.18 -23.63 5.40
CA SER A 446 -6.13 -24.38 4.15
C SER A 446 -4.90 -25.27 4.09
N GLY A 447 -5.02 -26.41 3.43
CA GLY A 447 -3.92 -27.33 3.25
C GLY A 447 -3.95 -27.94 1.85
N ASN A 448 -2.75 -28.18 1.32
CA ASN A 448 -2.56 -28.84 0.03
C ASN A 448 -1.56 -29.98 0.18
N LEU A 449 -1.87 -31.09 -0.47
CA LEU A 449 -0.97 -32.24 -0.63
C LEU A 449 -0.90 -32.59 -2.12
N SER A 450 0.28 -32.49 -2.71
CA SER A 450 0.50 -32.72 -4.14
C SER A 450 1.55 -33.78 -4.37
N TYR A 451 1.32 -34.58 -5.38
CA TYR A 451 2.26 -35.59 -5.87
C TYR A 451 2.60 -35.28 -7.31
N ILE A 452 3.88 -35.25 -7.63
CA ILE A 452 4.40 -34.99 -8.97
C ILE A 452 5.28 -36.16 -9.36
N CYS A 453 5.01 -36.75 -10.52
CA CYS A 453 5.83 -37.79 -11.11
C CYS A 453 6.10 -37.45 -12.58
N LEU A 454 7.35 -37.32 -12.93
CA LEU A 454 7.81 -37.06 -14.32
C LEU A 454 8.81 -38.13 -14.70
N LEU A 455 8.69 -38.63 -15.91
CA LEU A 455 9.62 -39.60 -16.50
C LEU A 455 10.09 -39.07 -17.84
N TYR A 456 11.38 -39.07 -18.06
CA TYR A 456 12.03 -38.68 -19.33
C TYR A 456 12.91 -39.81 -19.85
N THR A 457 12.76 -40.10 -21.11
CA THR A 457 13.67 -40.98 -21.83
C THR A 457 14.10 -40.26 -23.11
N SER A 458 15.40 -40.18 -23.34
CA SER A 458 15.93 -39.70 -24.63
C SER A 458 16.85 -40.75 -25.24
N ASP A 459 16.80 -40.89 -26.57
CA ASP A 459 17.67 -41.71 -27.34
C ASP A 459 18.57 -40.82 -28.20
N ALA A 460 19.86 -41.16 -28.35
CA ALA A 460 20.81 -40.38 -29.14
C ALA A 460 20.45 -40.29 -30.65
N ALA A 461 19.42 -41.00 -31.08
CA ALA A 461 18.90 -40.94 -32.46
C ALA A 461 17.99 -39.72 -32.70
N ASP A 462 17.38 -39.13 -31.64
CA ASP A 462 16.44 -38.02 -31.76
C ASP A 462 17.13 -36.65 -31.96
N GLU A 463 18.42 -36.54 -31.68
CA GLU A 463 19.17 -35.28 -31.86
C GLU A 463 19.66 -35.06 -33.31
N ARG A 464 19.30 -35.93 -34.27
CA ARG A 464 19.74 -35.85 -35.66
C ARG A 464 18.62 -35.56 -36.68
N SER A 465 17.43 -35.17 -36.21
CA SER A 465 16.35 -34.78 -37.12
C SER A 465 16.04 -33.29 -37.08
#